data_fb94611719f2ff502ebd390ae17971b3
#
_entry.id   fb94611719f2ff502ebd390ae17971b3
#
_cell.length_a   1.000
_cell.length_b   1.000
_cell.length_c   1.000
_cell.angle_alpha   90.00
_cell.angle_beta   90.00
_cell.angle_gamma   90.00
#
_symmetry.space_group_name_H-M   'P 1'
#
loop_
_entity.id
_entity.type
_entity.pdbx_description
1 polymer ?
#
loop_
_entity_poly.entity_id
_entity_poly.type
_entity_poly.pdbx_seq_one_letter_code
_entity_poly.pdbx_strand_id
1 'polypeptide(L)'
;MKQLESDKITALYCRLSRDDEMAGESNSIINQKSILSKYAKDNKFQNIKFFVDDGYSGTNFTRPAFMEMMELAESGKIGTIIVKDHSRLGRNRLVVGQLLEEDFVRLNVRYIAIMDNIDSSKGLNDFLPIQDWFNEMHAKNTSQKVRAVLKNKGESGISLANNIPYGYKKDENDKTKWIIDEQSAEVVKEIFNLFIQGHGTCEIARILKEREILTPAEYSASIGIKLSSKPQELKHQWNCVTVAGILDRQEYIGDTVNFKSTTRSYKDKTRVYLPKEDRKIFQNTHEPIIDEHTWNIVKQLRGNRKKYAKSGKKSIFSGLLFCYDCGKKLYFKSPVSDKKAKEHYRCSSYKSSRASCTSHYITDEALQNIVLENIQTVILYMKSYEDLFIKEQLAKSTQDELRQISKNKKELEQAKKRIIEIDNLFMHIYEDNISGKLTDERFRNLSINYDKEQQELKITIEQLSNEIEIKEKKETDLTQFISNVKKYTEITKLTPEILNELIEKIIIHQTEKINGKKVQEIDVYYRGVGIISFPVSLDDIEITIDKILNKKTA
;
A
#
# COMPACT_ATOMS: atom_id res chain seq x y z
N MET A 1 6.30 -42.65 44.83
CA MET A 1 7.29 -42.06 45.74
C MET A 1 7.03 -40.58 45.83
N LYS A 2 6.62 -40.03 46.98
CA LYS A 2 6.55 -38.57 47.21
C LYS A 2 7.99 -38.06 47.17
N GLN A 3 8.36 -37.29 46.12
CA GLN A 3 9.60 -36.52 46.16
C GLN A 3 9.56 -35.62 47.39
N LEU A 4 10.62 -35.62 48.18
CA LEU A 4 10.78 -34.74 49.32
C LEU A 4 10.67 -33.29 48.80
N GLU A 5 9.96 -32.41 49.50
CA GLU A 5 9.77 -31.01 49.12
C GLU A 5 11.10 -30.28 48.88
N SER A 6 12.18 -30.74 49.46
CA SER A 6 13.55 -30.21 49.30
C SER A 6 14.14 -30.40 47.90
N ASP A 7 13.61 -31.31 47.06
CA ASP A 7 14.18 -31.64 45.75
C ASP A 7 13.52 -30.83 44.58
N LYS A 8 12.42 -30.14 44.90
CA LYS A 8 11.72 -29.36 43.89
C LYS A 8 12.42 -28.02 43.59
N ILE A 9 12.33 -27.59 42.34
CA ILE A 9 12.90 -26.33 41.88
C ILE A 9 12.12 -25.14 42.45
N THR A 10 12.85 -24.14 42.94
CA THR A 10 12.33 -22.80 43.19
C THR A 10 12.57 -21.92 41.94
N ALA A 11 11.50 -21.64 41.17
CA ALA A 11 11.56 -20.87 39.96
C ALA A 11 11.53 -19.37 40.28
N LEU A 12 12.58 -18.66 39.88
CA LEU A 12 12.66 -17.21 39.95
C LEU A 12 12.34 -16.61 38.57
N TYR A 13 11.13 -16.11 38.40
CA TYR A 13 10.67 -15.63 37.11
C TYR A 13 10.84 -14.11 36.96
N CYS A 14 11.56 -13.71 35.90
CA CYS A 14 11.81 -12.30 35.51
C CYS A 14 11.20 -12.00 34.15
N ARG A 15 10.55 -10.85 34.01
CA ARG A 15 10.00 -10.37 32.74
C ARG A 15 10.19 -8.88 32.56
N LEU A 16 10.63 -8.48 31.33
CA LEU A 16 10.69 -7.10 30.91
C LEU A 16 9.95 -6.96 29.57
N SER A 17 9.19 -5.88 29.37
CA SER A 17 8.57 -5.57 28.08
C SER A 17 9.45 -4.57 27.31
N ARG A 18 9.37 -4.58 25.96
CA ARG A 18 10.09 -3.62 25.12
C ARG A 18 9.70 -2.16 25.39
N ASP A 19 8.49 -1.94 25.90
CA ASP A 19 8.02 -0.60 26.26
C ASP A 19 8.72 -0.05 27.51
N ASP A 20 9.24 -0.94 28.37
CA ASP A 20 10.02 -0.60 29.58
C ASP A 20 11.49 -0.28 29.22
N GLU A 21 12.01 -0.69 28.04
CA GLU A 21 13.37 -0.38 27.55
C GLU A 21 13.55 1.11 27.17
N MET A 22 12.49 1.78 26.74
CA MET A 22 12.52 3.21 26.38
C MET A 22 12.79 4.11 27.60
N ALA A 23 12.70 3.59 28.82
CA ALA A 23 13.01 4.30 30.06
C ALA A 23 14.46 4.15 30.55
N GLY A 24 15.37 3.60 29.71
CA GLY A 24 16.80 3.53 30.05
C GLY A 24 17.22 2.36 30.95
N GLU A 25 16.46 1.28 30.99
CA GLU A 25 16.64 0.18 31.94
C GLU A 25 17.05 -1.17 31.33
N SER A 26 18.22 -1.27 30.72
CA SER A 26 18.90 -2.59 30.62
C SER A 26 19.24 -3.18 32.01
N ASN A 27 19.14 -2.37 33.04
CA ASN A 27 19.30 -2.74 34.44
C ASN A 27 18.06 -3.43 35.08
N SER A 28 16.90 -3.44 34.45
CA SER A 28 15.66 -3.95 35.09
C SER A 28 15.66 -5.47 35.31
N ILE A 29 16.15 -6.27 34.37
CA ILE A 29 16.27 -7.74 34.57
C ILE A 29 17.34 -8.06 35.62
N ILE A 30 18.47 -7.35 35.59
CA ILE A 30 19.55 -7.51 36.59
C ILE A 30 19.03 -7.15 37.98
N ASN A 31 18.27 -6.07 38.10
CA ASN A 31 17.66 -5.65 39.36
C ASN A 31 16.60 -6.65 39.84
N GLN A 32 15.75 -7.17 38.94
CA GLN A 32 14.80 -8.24 39.30
C GLN A 32 15.53 -9.49 39.83
N LYS A 33 16.57 -9.96 39.13
CA LYS A 33 17.38 -11.11 39.57
C LYS A 33 18.01 -10.86 40.93
N SER A 34 18.53 -9.67 41.19
CA SER A 34 19.12 -9.32 42.49
C SER A 34 18.10 -9.39 43.63
N ILE A 35 16.90 -8.80 43.42
CA ILE A 35 15.82 -8.82 44.42
C ILE A 35 15.36 -10.24 44.69
N LEU A 36 15.11 -11.04 43.63
CA LEU A 36 14.64 -12.41 43.75
C LEU A 36 15.67 -13.30 44.41
N SER A 37 16.97 -13.15 44.05
CA SER A 37 18.07 -13.93 44.69
C SER A 37 18.19 -13.61 46.18
N LYS A 38 18.12 -12.33 46.55
CA LYS A 38 18.18 -11.91 47.95
C LYS A 38 17.02 -12.50 48.74
N TYR A 39 15.79 -12.35 48.21
CA TYR A 39 14.60 -12.89 48.88
C TYR A 39 14.68 -14.42 49.04
N ALA A 40 15.09 -15.14 47.99
CA ALA A 40 15.22 -16.58 48.04
C ALA A 40 16.28 -17.02 49.07
N LYS A 41 17.42 -16.31 49.19
CA LYS A 41 18.46 -16.58 50.16
C LYS A 41 17.98 -16.30 51.59
N ASP A 42 17.34 -15.14 51.81
CA ASP A 42 16.87 -14.70 53.14
C ASP A 42 15.79 -15.67 53.66
N ASN A 43 14.97 -16.26 52.77
CA ASN A 43 13.92 -17.22 53.14
C ASN A 43 14.36 -18.69 52.98
N LYS A 44 15.66 -18.95 52.76
CA LYS A 44 16.26 -20.31 52.71
C LYS A 44 15.67 -21.21 51.63
N PHE A 45 15.20 -20.66 50.50
CA PHE A 45 14.78 -21.46 49.35
C PHE A 45 15.99 -22.16 48.71
N GLN A 46 15.80 -23.45 48.38
CA GLN A 46 16.84 -24.29 47.76
C GLN A 46 16.52 -24.55 46.28
N ASN A 47 17.46 -25.14 45.56
CA ASN A 47 17.31 -25.52 44.14
C ASN A 47 16.74 -24.40 43.26
N ILE A 48 17.42 -23.24 43.27
CA ILE A 48 16.98 -22.01 42.56
C ILE A 48 17.30 -22.09 41.08
N LYS A 49 16.29 -21.86 40.21
CA LYS A 49 16.45 -21.72 38.76
C LYS A 49 15.79 -20.41 38.26
N PHE A 50 16.53 -19.66 37.46
CA PHE A 50 15.99 -18.45 36.80
C PHE A 50 15.29 -18.79 35.49
N PHE A 51 14.14 -18.15 35.28
CA PHE A 51 13.39 -18.13 34.04
C PHE A 51 13.23 -16.68 33.61
N VAL A 52 13.72 -16.31 32.39
CA VAL A 52 13.82 -14.94 31.98
C VAL A 52 13.21 -14.75 30.61
N ASP A 53 12.17 -13.91 30.52
CA ASP A 53 11.55 -13.46 29.29
C ASP A 53 11.81 -11.97 29.08
N ASP A 54 12.85 -11.64 28.32
CA ASP A 54 13.22 -10.28 27.97
C ASP A 54 12.54 -9.86 26.66
N GLY A 55 11.97 -8.64 26.62
CA GLY A 55 11.26 -8.10 25.45
C GLY A 55 9.83 -8.65 25.25
N TYR A 56 9.24 -9.35 26.22
CA TYR A 56 7.90 -9.92 26.11
C TYR A 56 6.85 -9.18 26.92
N SER A 57 5.69 -8.89 26.28
CA SER A 57 4.54 -8.25 26.93
C SER A 57 3.88 -9.15 27.98
N GLY A 58 3.40 -8.55 29.07
CA GLY A 58 2.62 -9.26 30.09
C GLY A 58 1.24 -9.75 29.66
N THR A 59 0.74 -9.31 28.51
CA THR A 59 -0.54 -9.77 27.93
C THR A 59 -0.41 -11.07 27.13
N ASN A 60 0.83 -11.47 26.77
CA ASN A 60 1.11 -12.71 26.04
C ASN A 60 1.63 -13.79 27.01
N PHE A 61 1.13 -15.00 26.91
CA PHE A 61 1.53 -16.17 27.73
C PHE A 61 2.29 -17.24 26.93
N THR A 62 2.51 -17.04 25.63
CA THR A 62 3.37 -17.91 24.79
C THR A 62 4.83 -17.47 24.84
N ARG A 63 5.32 -17.14 26.05
CA ARG A 63 6.70 -16.70 26.30
C ARG A 63 7.58 -17.92 26.54
N PRO A 64 8.77 -18.04 25.94
CA PRO A 64 9.58 -19.23 25.98
C PRO A 64 9.95 -19.68 27.40
N ALA A 65 10.47 -18.78 28.24
CA ALA A 65 10.87 -19.14 29.59
C ALA A 65 9.67 -19.41 30.52
N PHE A 66 8.55 -18.70 30.29
CA PHE A 66 7.30 -18.98 31.00
C PHE A 66 6.75 -20.37 30.64
N MET A 67 6.76 -20.74 29.38
CA MET A 67 6.28 -22.06 28.93
C MET A 67 7.17 -23.18 29.48
N GLU A 68 8.50 -23.04 29.43
CA GLU A 68 9.44 -23.98 30.04
C GLU A 68 9.15 -24.15 31.55
N MET A 69 8.93 -23.04 32.25
CA MET A 69 8.57 -23.04 33.66
C MET A 69 7.27 -23.84 33.91
N MET A 70 6.23 -23.58 33.09
CA MET A 70 4.95 -24.29 33.23
C MET A 70 5.06 -25.77 32.91
N GLU A 71 5.80 -26.19 31.89
CA GLU A 71 6.07 -27.62 31.59
C GLU A 71 6.77 -28.33 32.76
N LEU A 72 7.72 -27.64 33.39
CA LEU A 72 8.39 -28.18 34.59
C LEU A 72 7.44 -28.22 35.79
N ALA A 73 6.51 -27.28 35.92
CA ALA A 73 5.48 -27.30 36.95
C ALA A 73 4.50 -28.46 36.73
N GLU A 74 4.04 -28.67 35.51
CA GLU A 74 3.17 -29.79 35.13
C GLU A 74 3.83 -31.17 35.37
N SER A 75 5.14 -31.24 35.12
CA SER A 75 5.91 -32.45 35.43
C SER A 75 6.20 -32.65 36.94
N GLY A 76 5.68 -31.77 37.81
CA GLY A 76 5.84 -31.83 39.27
C GLY A 76 7.24 -31.47 39.80
N LYS A 77 8.11 -30.91 38.94
CA LYS A 77 9.49 -30.53 39.28
C LYS A 77 9.61 -29.17 39.96
N ILE A 78 8.62 -28.28 39.80
CA ILE A 78 8.60 -26.97 40.47
C ILE A 78 7.73 -27.03 41.72
N GLY A 79 8.25 -26.53 42.83
CA GLY A 79 7.54 -26.42 44.11
C GLY A 79 7.12 -24.97 44.43
N THR A 80 7.90 -24.00 43.98
CA THR A 80 7.63 -22.56 44.25
C THR A 80 7.98 -21.71 43.05
N ILE A 81 7.12 -20.75 42.74
CA ILE A 81 7.36 -19.70 41.74
C ILE A 81 7.40 -18.35 42.47
N ILE A 82 8.50 -17.60 42.28
CA ILE A 82 8.70 -16.30 42.91
C ILE A 82 8.87 -15.24 41.82
N VAL A 83 8.09 -14.16 41.92
CA VAL A 83 8.18 -13.00 41.06
C VAL A 83 8.44 -11.74 41.87
N LYS A 84 9.00 -10.69 41.25
CA LYS A 84 9.20 -9.39 41.91
C LYS A 84 7.86 -8.75 42.29
N ASP A 85 6.97 -8.63 41.35
CA ASP A 85 5.62 -8.09 41.48
C ASP A 85 4.66 -8.95 40.63
N HIS A 86 3.38 -8.91 40.98
CA HIS A 86 2.34 -9.71 40.34
C HIS A 86 2.20 -9.46 38.85
N SER A 87 2.45 -8.21 38.41
CA SER A 87 2.39 -7.85 37.00
C SER A 87 3.43 -8.58 36.14
N ARG A 88 4.50 -9.16 36.74
CA ARG A 88 5.50 -9.96 36.01
C ARG A 88 4.94 -11.29 35.56
N LEU A 89 4.06 -11.90 36.37
CA LEU A 89 3.37 -13.13 35.96
C LEU A 89 2.52 -12.89 34.70
N GLY A 90 1.67 -11.88 34.72
CA GLY A 90 0.84 -11.52 33.57
C GLY A 90 -0.06 -10.32 33.81
N ARG A 91 -0.67 -9.81 32.69
CA ARG A 91 -1.63 -8.69 32.71
C ARG A 91 -3.00 -9.08 32.10
N ASN A 92 -3.26 -10.37 31.92
CA ASN A 92 -4.57 -10.87 31.48
C ASN A 92 -5.26 -11.55 32.66
N ARG A 93 -6.24 -10.87 33.24
CA ARG A 93 -6.96 -11.30 34.44
C ARG A 93 -7.49 -12.75 34.37
N LEU A 94 -8.07 -13.13 33.23
CA LEU A 94 -8.63 -14.48 33.07
C LEU A 94 -7.55 -15.57 33.16
N VAL A 95 -6.42 -15.38 32.48
CA VAL A 95 -5.32 -16.36 32.47
C VAL A 95 -4.61 -16.38 33.83
N VAL A 96 -4.36 -15.22 34.42
CA VAL A 96 -3.69 -15.12 35.72
C VAL A 96 -4.58 -15.70 36.82
N GLY A 97 -5.88 -15.41 36.82
CA GLY A 97 -6.86 -16.00 37.72
C GLY A 97 -6.87 -17.54 37.63
N GLN A 98 -6.96 -18.08 36.41
CA GLN A 98 -6.89 -19.53 36.19
C GLN A 98 -5.59 -20.15 36.70
N LEU A 99 -4.44 -19.50 36.45
CA LEU A 99 -3.15 -19.98 36.96
C LEU A 99 -3.12 -20.07 38.48
N LEU A 100 -3.63 -19.04 39.17
CA LEU A 100 -3.53 -18.93 40.62
C LEU A 100 -4.59 -19.75 41.34
N GLU A 101 -5.83 -19.74 40.84
CA GLU A 101 -6.97 -20.38 41.51
C GLU A 101 -7.10 -21.87 41.16
N GLU A 102 -6.67 -22.26 39.95
CA GLU A 102 -6.82 -23.65 39.48
C GLU A 102 -5.47 -24.35 39.27
N ASP A 103 -4.59 -23.83 38.36
CA ASP A 103 -3.42 -24.57 37.90
C ASP A 103 -2.37 -24.73 39.00
N PHE A 104 -1.97 -23.66 39.69
CA PHE A 104 -0.96 -23.74 40.75
C PHE A 104 -1.45 -24.54 41.95
N VAL A 105 -2.76 -24.47 42.26
CA VAL A 105 -3.37 -25.29 43.31
C VAL A 105 -3.34 -26.77 42.92
N ARG A 106 -3.78 -27.10 41.70
CA ARG A 106 -3.77 -28.46 41.16
C ARG A 106 -2.35 -29.08 41.10
N LEU A 107 -1.36 -28.25 40.72
CA LEU A 107 0.04 -28.67 40.61
C LEU A 107 0.81 -28.62 41.94
N ASN A 108 0.16 -28.20 43.04
CA ASN A 108 0.77 -27.99 44.34
C ASN A 108 2.02 -27.09 44.25
N VAL A 109 1.89 -25.95 43.53
CA VAL A 109 2.95 -24.93 43.34
C VAL A 109 2.63 -23.73 44.21
N ARG A 110 3.56 -23.37 45.10
CA ARG A 110 3.47 -22.14 45.88
C ARG A 110 3.82 -20.92 45.01
N TYR A 111 2.99 -19.88 45.01
CA TYR A 111 3.23 -18.65 44.30
C TYR A 111 3.53 -17.48 45.24
N ILE A 112 4.59 -16.72 44.97
CA ILE A 112 5.02 -15.58 45.79
C ILE A 112 5.28 -14.37 44.88
N ALA A 113 4.63 -13.20 45.16
CA ALA A 113 4.95 -11.90 44.57
C ALA A 113 5.45 -10.96 45.67
N ILE A 114 6.75 -10.64 45.64
CA ILE A 114 7.45 -10.02 46.79
C ILE A 114 6.89 -8.62 47.09
N MET A 115 6.81 -7.76 46.09
CA MET A 115 6.40 -6.36 46.25
C MET A 115 4.92 -6.18 46.58
N ASP A 116 4.10 -7.17 46.21
CA ASP A 116 2.65 -7.15 46.42
C ASP A 116 2.26 -7.91 47.71
N ASN A 117 3.24 -8.48 48.43
CA ASN A 117 3.03 -9.31 49.64
C ASN A 117 2.06 -10.46 49.40
N ILE A 118 2.08 -11.08 48.19
CA ILE A 118 1.27 -12.22 47.86
C ILE A 118 2.06 -13.49 48.15
N ASP A 119 1.44 -14.40 48.88
CA ASP A 119 1.99 -15.73 49.16
C ASP A 119 0.83 -16.73 49.24
N SER A 120 0.71 -17.59 48.23
CA SER A 120 -0.39 -18.55 48.15
C SER A 120 -0.48 -19.52 49.31
N SER A 121 0.65 -19.75 50.05
CA SER A 121 0.63 -20.60 51.25
C SER A 121 -0.09 -19.99 52.46
N LYS A 122 -0.27 -18.65 52.45
CA LYS A 122 -0.98 -17.88 53.50
C LYS A 122 -2.44 -17.59 53.13
N GLY A 123 -2.91 -18.13 51.99
CA GLY A 123 -4.17 -17.80 51.37
C GLY A 123 -4.04 -16.67 50.33
N LEU A 124 -4.83 -16.74 49.25
CA LEU A 124 -4.92 -15.67 48.27
C LEU A 124 -5.75 -14.55 48.88
N ASN A 125 -5.27 -13.33 48.71
CA ASN A 125 -5.98 -12.14 49.21
C ASN A 125 -7.20 -11.86 48.32
N ASP A 126 -8.38 -11.59 48.89
CA ASP A 126 -9.63 -11.25 48.20
C ASP A 126 -9.52 -10.00 47.29
N PHE A 127 -8.49 -9.17 47.50
CA PHE A 127 -8.18 -8.01 46.66
C PHE A 127 -7.41 -8.35 45.38
N LEU A 128 -6.90 -9.55 45.19
CA LEU A 128 -6.11 -9.98 44.05
C LEU A 128 -6.86 -9.77 42.69
N PRO A 129 -8.13 -10.16 42.58
CA PRO A 129 -8.91 -9.93 41.36
C PRO A 129 -9.07 -8.44 41.00
N ILE A 130 -9.10 -7.56 42.01
CA ILE A 130 -9.17 -6.11 41.83
C ILE A 130 -7.83 -5.58 41.32
N GLN A 131 -6.70 -6.06 41.83
CA GLN A 131 -5.36 -5.69 41.36
C GLN A 131 -5.13 -6.13 39.91
N ASP A 132 -5.58 -7.33 39.56
CA ASP A 132 -5.55 -7.83 38.18
C ASP A 132 -6.42 -6.99 37.24
N TRP A 133 -7.59 -6.55 37.68
CA TRP A 133 -8.44 -5.66 36.92
C TRP A 133 -7.77 -4.31 36.68
N PHE A 134 -7.11 -3.73 37.68
CA PHE A 134 -6.34 -2.49 37.52
C PHE A 134 -5.19 -2.65 36.53
N ASN A 135 -4.44 -3.73 36.59
CA ASN A 135 -3.34 -4.04 35.67
C ASN A 135 -3.85 -4.19 34.23
N GLU A 136 -4.98 -4.85 34.03
CA GLU A 136 -5.62 -4.99 32.71
C GLU A 136 -6.13 -3.63 32.19
N MET A 137 -6.77 -2.85 33.06
CA MET A 137 -7.28 -1.53 32.71
C MET A 137 -6.15 -0.57 32.33
N HIS A 138 -5.03 -0.61 33.04
CA HIS A 138 -3.84 0.18 32.70
C HIS A 138 -3.30 -0.18 31.32
N ALA A 139 -3.19 -1.47 30.99
CA ALA A 139 -2.75 -1.92 29.66
C ALA A 139 -3.73 -1.46 28.55
N LYS A 140 -5.05 -1.55 28.80
CA LYS A 140 -6.10 -1.05 27.91
C LYS A 140 -5.99 0.46 27.67
N ASN A 141 -5.88 1.24 28.74
CA ASN A 141 -5.78 2.70 28.68
C ASN A 141 -4.50 3.15 27.94
N THR A 142 -3.37 2.51 28.18
CA THR A 142 -2.12 2.75 27.45
C THR A 142 -2.30 2.50 25.97
N SER A 143 -2.91 1.37 25.60
CA SER A 143 -3.20 1.05 24.20
C SER A 143 -4.14 2.07 23.55
N GLN A 144 -5.15 2.55 24.25
CA GLN A 144 -6.07 3.59 23.75
C GLN A 144 -5.34 4.92 23.52
N LYS A 145 -4.49 5.35 24.46
CA LYS A 145 -3.67 6.56 24.33
C LYS A 145 -2.73 6.47 23.12
N VAL A 146 -2.01 5.36 22.96
CA VAL A 146 -1.14 5.13 21.80
C VAL A 146 -1.92 5.17 20.50
N ARG A 147 -3.09 4.51 20.43
CA ARG A 147 -3.95 4.53 19.25
C ARG A 147 -4.47 5.95 18.93
N ALA A 148 -4.83 6.73 19.95
CA ALA A 148 -5.28 8.12 19.75
C ALA A 148 -4.14 8.99 19.18
N VAL A 149 -2.92 8.86 19.69
CA VAL A 149 -1.74 9.57 19.17
C VAL A 149 -1.43 9.15 17.74
N LEU A 150 -1.45 7.84 17.43
CA LEU A 150 -1.22 7.34 16.08
C LEU A 150 -2.32 7.81 15.12
N LYS A 151 -3.58 7.81 15.57
CA LYS A 151 -4.69 8.33 14.79
C LYS A 151 -4.50 9.80 14.45
N ASN A 152 -4.20 10.63 15.44
CA ASN A 152 -3.95 12.06 15.22
C ASN A 152 -2.77 12.31 14.26
N LYS A 153 -1.63 11.65 14.48
CA LYS A 153 -0.48 11.74 13.57
C LYS A 153 -0.84 11.30 12.15
N GLY A 154 -1.56 10.19 12.01
CA GLY A 154 -1.97 9.68 10.71
C GLY A 154 -2.98 10.58 10.00
N GLU A 155 -3.82 11.27 10.74
CA GLU A 155 -4.80 12.23 10.21
C GLU A 155 -4.16 13.57 9.83
N SER A 156 -3.03 13.93 10.43
CA SER A 156 -2.24 15.11 10.05
C SER A 156 -1.26 14.87 8.88
N GLY A 157 -1.31 13.70 8.22
CA GLY A 157 -0.46 13.40 7.06
C GLY A 157 0.94 12.88 7.40
N ILE A 158 1.30 12.78 8.67
CA ILE A 158 2.58 12.20 9.09
C ILE A 158 2.54 10.69 8.83
N SER A 159 3.57 10.16 8.18
CA SER A 159 3.65 8.72 7.90
C SER A 159 3.69 7.89 9.18
N LEU A 160 2.79 6.89 9.24
CA LEU A 160 2.75 5.89 10.31
C LEU A 160 3.62 4.66 10.02
N ALA A 161 4.34 4.63 8.91
CA ALA A 161 5.19 3.51 8.53
C ALA A 161 6.41 3.42 9.44
N ASN A 162 6.58 2.30 10.13
CA ASN A 162 7.78 2.03 10.93
C ASN A 162 9.02 1.87 10.03
N ASN A 163 8.85 1.17 8.90
CA ASN A 163 9.90 0.94 7.92
C ASN A 163 9.63 1.82 6.70
N ILE A 164 10.63 2.58 6.30
CA ILE A 164 10.59 3.40 5.10
C ILE A 164 10.59 2.49 3.87
N PRO A 165 9.85 2.85 2.80
CA PRO A 165 9.94 2.13 1.54
C PRO A 165 11.37 2.14 0.98
N TYR A 166 11.78 1.04 0.37
CA TYR A 166 13.04 0.95 -0.37
C TYR A 166 13.09 2.04 -1.44
N GLY A 167 14.17 2.77 -1.56
CA GLY A 167 14.29 3.98 -2.39
C GLY A 167 14.26 5.29 -1.61
N TYR A 168 13.82 5.25 -0.34
CA TYR A 168 13.80 6.41 0.55
C TYR A 168 14.59 6.19 1.82
N LYS A 169 15.07 7.27 2.44
CA LYS A 169 15.67 7.31 3.77
C LYS A 169 15.07 8.45 4.59
N LYS A 170 15.23 8.40 5.92
CA LYS A 170 14.81 9.50 6.81
C LYS A 170 15.74 10.69 6.64
N ASP A 171 15.19 11.88 6.68
CA ASP A 171 15.96 13.10 6.83
C ASP A 171 16.67 13.08 8.21
N GLU A 172 17.91 13.51 8.23
CA GLU A 172 18.74 13.57 9.46
C GLU A 172 18.18 14.63 10.43
N ASN A 173 17.66 15.73 9.89
CA ASN A 173 17.12 16.85 10.66
C ASN A 173 15.67 16.64 11.09
N ASP A 174 14.87 15.98 10.27
CA ASP A 174 13.44 15.71 10.54
C ASP A 174 13.08 14.25 10.22
N LYS A 175 13.13 13.41 11.23
CA LYS A 175 12.82 11.98 11.11
C LYS A 175 11.39 11.65 10.63
N THR A 176 10.52 12.65 10.52
CA THR A 176 9.17 12.48 9.99
C THR A 176 9.14 12.60 8.48
N LYS A 177 10.15 13.21 7.87
CA LYS A 177 10.29 13.41 6.42
C LYS A 177 11.10 12.30 5.76
N TRP A 178 10.74 12.01 4.53
CA TRP A 178 11.46 11.08 3.68
C TRP A 178 12.19 11.85 2.59
N ILE A 179 13.45 11.45 2.36
CA ILE A 179 14.28 11.95 1.27
C ILE A 179 14.68 10.79 0.38
N ILE A 180 14.91 11.06 -0.90
CA ILE A 180 15.34 10.05 -1.87
C ILE A 180 16.71 9.52 -1.46
N ASP A 181 16.86 8.21 -1.52
CA ASP A 181 18.15 7.52 -1.43
C ASP A 181 18.53 7.08 -2.84
N GLU A 182 19.41 7.84 -3.48
CA GLU A 182 19.71 7.71 -4.90
C GLU A 182 20.03 6.27 -5.33
N GLN A 183 20.89 5.58 -4.56
CA GLN A 183 21.32 4.22 -4.90
C GLN A 183 20.14 3.22 -4.95
N SER A 184 19.28 3.25 -3.96
CA SER A 184 18.11 2.35 -3.91
C SER A 184 16.95 2.85 -4.78
N ALA A 185 16.84 4.16 -5.03
CA ALA A 185 15.86 4.76 -5.92
C ALA A 185 16.07 4.38 -7.38
N GLU A 186 17.32 4.29 -7.84
CA GLU A 186 17.65 3.81 -9.19
C GLU A 186 17.12 2.40 -9.44
N VAL A 187 17.26 1.51 -8.46
CA VAL A 187 16.72 0.14 -8.56
C VAL A 187 15.19 0.15 -8.64
N VAL A 188 14.51 1.05 -7.89
CA VAL A 188 13.06 1.21 -7.99
C VAL A 188 12.68 1.67 -9.40
N LYS A 189 13.33 2.70 -9.96
CA LYS A 189 13.10 3.17 -11.33
C LYS A 189 13.31 2.05 -12.35
N GLU A 190 14.37 1.28 -12.19
CA GLU A 190 14.67 0.14 -13.06
C GLU A 190 13.56 -0.93 -13.01
N ILE A 191 13.03 -1.28 -11.84
CA ILE A 191 11.91 -2.22 -11.69
C ILE A 191 10.68 -1.73 -12.45
N PHE A 192 10.34 -0.45 -12.37
CA PHE A 192 9.23 0.13 -13.10
C PHE A 192 9.45 0.09 -14.61
N ASN A 193 10.64 0.46 -15.08
CA ASN A 193 11.01 0.42 -16.50
C ASN A 193 10.98 -0.99 -17.08
N LEU A 194 11.57 -1.97 -16.40
CA LEU A 194 11.52 -3.38 -16.83
C LEU A 194 10.07 -3.89 -16.92
N PHE A 195 9.21 -3.43 -16.00
CA PHE A 195 7.79 -3.82 -16.04
C PHE A 195 7.07 -3.23 -17.26
N ILE A 196 7.32 -1.97 -17.63
CA ILE A 196 6.79 -1.30 -18.83
C ILE A 196 7.31 -1.99 -20.10
N GLN A 197 8.55 -2.43 -20.10
CA GLN A 197 9.15 -3.23 -21.19
C GLN A 197 8.52 -4.64 -21.34
N GLY A 198 7.54 -4.97 -20.48
CA GLY A 198 6.76 -6.20 -20.58
C GLY A 198 7.29 -7.39 -19.76
N HIS A 199 8.34 -7.18 -18.95
CA HIS A 199 8.83 -8.22 -18.04
C HIS A 199 7.84 -8.46 -16.89
N GLY A 200 7.61 -9.74 -16.56
CA GLY A 200 6.79 -10.11 -15.40
C GLY A 200 7.56 -9.96 -14.09
N THR A 201 6.84 -9.86 -12.96
CA THR A 201 7.47 -9.68 -11.63
C THR A 201 8.52 -10.75 -11.29
N CYS A 202 8.29 -12.01 -11.69
CA CYS A 202 9.25 -13.10 -11.46
C CYS A 202 10.46 -13.02 -12.39
N GLU A 203 10.28 -12.52 -13.59
CA GLU A 203 11.37 -12.30 -14.54
C GLU A 203 12.24 -11.12 -14.10
N ILE A 204 11.62 -10.03 -13.64
CA ILE A 204 12.34 -8.89 -13.04
C ILE A 204 13.15 -9.36 -11.83
N ALA A 205 12.56 -10.15 -10.93
CA ALA A 205 13.27 -10.71 -9.79
C ALA A 205 14.50 -11.54 -10.21
N ARG A 206 14.40 -12.32 -11.31
CA ARG A 206 15.51 -13.07 -11.87
C ARG A 206 16.59 -12.16 -12.43
N ILE A 207 16.22 -11.12 -13.20
CA ILE A 207 17.15 -10.14 -13.76
C ILE A 207 17.94 -9.42 -12.65
N LEU A 208 17.24 -8.95 -11.61
CA LEU A 208 17.87 -8.29 -10.46
C LEU A 208 18.83 -9.22 -9.70
N LYS A 209 18.47 -10.50 -9.58
CA LYS A 209 19.31 -11.52 -8.98
C LYS A 209 20.57 -11.79 -9.83
N GLU A 210 20.42 -11.94 -11.16
CA GLU A 210 21.52 -12.16 -12.10
C GLU A 210 22.50 -10.98 -12.14
N ARG A 211 22.03 -9.76 -11.85
CA ARG A 211 22.86 -8.55 -11.73
C ARG A 211 23.42 -8.31 -10.32
N GLU A 212 23.23 -9.26 -9.42
CA GLU A 212 23.72 -9.20 -8.03
C GLU A 212 23.27 -7.94 -7.26
N ILE A 213 22.08 -7.42 -7.58
CA ILE A 213 21.51 -6.25 -6.90
C ILE A 213 21.02 -6.67 -5.50
N LEU A 214 21.41 -5.89 -4.47
CA LEU A 214 20.98 -6.15 -3.09
C LEU A 214 19.46 -6.06 -2.97
N THR A 215 18.86 -7.03 -2.27
CA THR A 215 17.45 -6.95 -1.92
C THR A 215 17.18 -5.82 -0.93
N PRO A 216 15.94 -5.31 -0.80
CA PRO A 216 15.63 -4.29 0.20
C PRO A 216 16.06 -4.64 1.63
N ALA A 217 16.01 -5.92 2.00
CA ALA A 217 16.44 -6.38 3.31
C ALA A 217 17.96 -6.34 3.48
N GLU A 218 18.69 -6.80 2.47
CA GLU A 218 20.16 -6.77 2.46
C GLU A 218 20.68 -5.34 2.43
N TYR A 219 20.08 -4.49 1.60
CA TYR A 219 20.40 -3.06 1.54
C TYR A 219 20.17 -2.37 2.89
N SER A 220 19.02 -2.59 3.52
CA SER A 220 18.75 -2.05 4.85
C SER A 220 19.78 -2.50 5.89
N ALA A 221 20.19 -3.78 5.83
CA ALA A 221 21.22 -4.32 6.72
C ALA A 221 22.60 -3.69 6.44
N SER A 222 22.97 -3.42 5.18
CA SER A 222 24.26 -2.80 4.80
C SER A 222 24.40 -1.37 5.33
N ILE A 223 23.28 -0.64 5.46
CA ILE A 223 23.25 0.72 6.02
C ILE A 223 22.93 0.73 7.53
N GLY A 224 22.98 -0.44 8.20
CA GLY A 224 22.85 -0.55 9.66
C GLY A 224 21.43 -0.50 10.20
N ILE A 225 20.39 -0.58 9.37
CA ILE A 225 19.00 -0.64 9.79
C ILE A 225 18.69 -2.07 10.29
N LYS A 226 18.35 -2.20 11.58
CA LYS A 226 17.93 -3.48 12.15
C LYS A 226 16.52 -3.84 11.66
N LEU A 227 16.42 -4.91 10.90
CA LEU A 227 15.13 -5.48 10.49
C LEU A 227 14.66 -6.52 11.51
N SER A 228 13.34 -6.65 11.68
CA SER A 228 12.74 -7.65 12.58
C SER A 228 12.92 -9.10 12.09
N SER A 229 13.17 -9.31 10.80
CA SER A 229 13.47 -10.60 10.19
C SER A 229 14.98 -10.75 9.96
N LYS A 230 15.52 -11.95 10.26
CA LYS A 230 16.91 -12.26 9.91
C LYS A 230 17.09 -12.22 8.39
N PRO A 231 18.22 -11.66 7.87
CA PRO A 231 18.55 -11.75 6.46
C PRO A 231 18.57 -13.21 6.01
N GLN A 232 18.21 -13.48 4.77
CA GLN A 232 18.31 -14.82 4.22
C GLN A 232 19.80 -15.21 4.11
N GLU A 233 20.11 -16.50 4.31
CA GLU A 233 21.49 -17.02 4.21
C GLU A 233 22.09 -16.83 2.81
N LEU A 234 21.24 -16.89 1.77
CA LEU A 234 21.64 -16.68 0.37
C LEU A 234 21.47 -15.22 -0.02
N LYS A 235 22.52 -14.60 -0.56
CA LYS A 235 22.50 -13.20 -1.05
C LYS A 235 21.72 -13.04 -2.36
N HIS A 236 21.24 -11.80 -2.60
CA HIS A 236 20.57 -11.36 -3.83
C HIS A 236 19.32 -12.16 -4.19
N GLN A 237 18.59 -12.70 -3.19
CA GLN A 237 17.41 -13.51 -3.41
C GLN A 237 16.15 -12.66 -3.62
N TRP A 238 16.12 -11.95 -4.75
CA TRP A 238 14.90 -11.29 -5.18
C TRP A 238 13.78 -12.29 -5.45
N ASN A 239 12.57 -11.96 -5.06
CA ASN A 239 11.38 -12.77 -5.32
C ASN A 239 10.24 -11.96 -5.96
N CYS A 240 9.31 -12.67 -6.60
CA CYS A 240 8.17 -12.06 -7.29
C CYS A 240 7.31 -11.18 -6.39
N VAL A 241 7.18 -11.54 -5.09
CA VAL A 241 6.33 -10.84 -4.13
C VAL A 241 6.95 -9.50 -3.74
N THR A 242 8.27 -9.45 -3.57
CA THR A 242 8.99 -8.22 -3.27
C THR A 242 8.86 -7.22 -4.43
N VAL A 243 9.10 -7.68 -5.68
CA VAL A 243 8.92 -6.84 -6.88
C VAL A 243 7.47 -6.37 -7.02
N ALA A 244 6.51 -7.28 -6.83
CA ALA A 244 5.09 -6.92 -6.85
C ALA A 244 4.75 -5.88 -5.78
N GLY A 245 5.29 -6.03 -4.58
CA GLY A 245 5.11 -5.08 -3.49
C GLY A 245 5.66 -3.69 -3.79
N ILE A 246 6.81 -3.61 -4.49
CA ILE A 246 7.38 -2.33 -4.94
C ILE A 246 6.45 -1.69 -5.97
N LEU A 247 6.02 -2.41 -6.99
CA LEU A 247 5.11 -1.92 -8.04
C LEU A 247 3.71 -1.54 -7.54
N ASP A 248 3.30 -1.92 -6.32
CA ASP A 248 1.99 -1.60 -5.73
C ASP A 248 2.03 -0.41 -4.76
N ARG A 249 3.19 0.13 -4.47
CA ARG A 249 3.35 1.18 -3.45
C ARG A 249 3.13 2.57 -4.02
N GLN A 250 2.01 3.17 -3.68
CA GLN A 250 1.66 4.54 -4.08
C GLN A 250 2.61 5.59 -3.50
N GLU A 251 3.36 5.27 -2.45
CA GLU A 251 4.36 6.17 -1.88
C GLU A 251 5.46 6.58 -2.85
N TYR A 252 5.69 5.83 -3.94
CA TYR A 252 6.69 6.19 -4.94
C TYR A 252 6.33 7.41 -5.80
N ILE A 253 5.06 7.82 -5.82
CA ILE A 253 4.62 9.06 -6.48
C ILE A 253 4.58 10.27 -5.53
N GLY A 254 5.18 10.15 -4.34
CA GLY A 254 5.24 11.24 -3.36
C GLY A 254 4.10 11.25 -2.35
N ASP A 255 3.21 10.26 -2.35
CA ASP A 255 2.03 10.20 -1.48
C ASP A 255 2.33 9.48 -0.16
N THR A 256 1.75 9.95 0.93
CA THR A 256 1.71 9.18 2.18
C THR A 256 0.39 8.43 2.30
N VAL A 257 0.48 7.09 2.45
CA VAL A 257 -0.70 6.23 2.62
C VAL A 257 -0.75 5.68 4.03
N ASN A 258 -1.64 6.22 4.85
CA ASN A 258 -1.85 5.82 6.24
C ASN A 258 -3.03 4.84 6.41
N PHE A 259 -3.12 4.22 7.58
CA PHE A 259 -4.20 3.30 7.97
C PHE A 259 -4.34 2.08 7.03
N LYS A 260 -3.23 1.53 6.54
CA LYS A 260 -3.24 0.30 5.71
C LYS A 260 -3.68 -0.94 6.49
N SER A 261 -3.44 -0.96 7.79
CA SER A 261 -3.80 -2.05 8.69
C SER A 261 -3.99 -1.57 10.12
N THR A 262 -4.75 -2.36 10.88
CA THR A 262 -4.95 -2.18 12.32
C THR A 262 -4.75 -3.50 13.04
N THR A 263 -4.77 -3.50 14.38
CA THR A 263 -4.80 -4.71 15.20
C THR A 263 -6.20 -4.90 15.77
N ARG A 264 -6.66 -6.15 15.90
CA ARG A 264 -8.00 -6.45 16.42
C ARG A 264 -8.25 -5.84 17.79
N SER A 265 -7.33 -6.04 18.72
CA SER A 265 -7.44 -5.49 20.07
C SER A 265 -6.06 -5.30 20.71
N TYR A 266 -6.02 -4.79 21.94
CA TYR A 266 -4.78 -4.71 22.72
C TYR A 266 -4.31 -6.09 23.19
N LYS A 267 -5.21 -7.07 23.31
CA LYS A 267 -4.91 -8.48 23.65
C LYS A 267 -4.54 -9.29 22.41
N ASP A 268 -5.28 -9.11 21.30
CA ASP A 268 -5.03 -9.79 20.03
C ASP A 268 -4.33 -8.82 19.05
N LYS A 269 -3.02 -9.01 18.89
CA LYS A 269 -2.17 -8.23 18.00
C LYS A 269 -2.22 -8.69 16.54
N THR A 270 -3.15 -9.60 16.19
CA THR A 270 -3.34 -10.03 14.81
C THR A 270 -3.62 -8.82 13.91
N ARG A 271 -2.81 -8.68 12.87
CA ARG A 271 -2.92 -7.57 11.91
C ARG A 271 -4.11 -7.81 10.98
N VAL A 272 -4.99 -6.83 10.89
CA VAL A 272 -6.12 -6.78 9.96
C VAL A 272 -5.83 -5.69 8.93
N TYR A 273 -5.86 -6.06 7.65
CA TYR A 273 -5.69 -5.09 6.56
C TYR A 273 -7.02 -4.41 6.27
N LEU A 274 -6.98 -3.08 6.19
CA LEU A 274 -8.15 -2.27 5.88
C LEU A 274 -8.37 -2.20 4.35
N PRO A 275 -9.63 -2.12 3.90
CA PRO A 275 -9.98 -1.84 2.52
C PRO A 275 -9.26 -0.58 2.00
N LYS A 276 -9.18 -0.43 0.68
CA LYS A 276 -8.49 0.74 0.10
C LYS A 276 -9.25 2.04 0.38
N GLU A 277 -10.56 1.96 0.46
CA GLU A 277 -11.48 3.07 0.74
C GLU A 277 -11.30 3.66 2.14
N ASP A 278 -10.89 2.83 3.12
CA ASP A 278 -10.67 3.25 4.51
C ASP A 278 -9.26 3.82 4.75
N ARG A 279 -8.41 3.82 3.74
CA ARG A 279 -7.05 4.36 3.84
C ARG A 279 -7.08 5.85 3.60
N LYS A 280 -6.29 6.59 4.38
CA LYS A 280 -6.08 8.02 4.14
C LYS A 280 -4.83 8.23 3.29
N ILE A 281 -5.00 8.91 2.17
CA ILE A 281 -3.93 9.26 1.24
C ILE A 281 -3.72 10.77 1.32
N PHE A 282 -2.46 11.16 1.51
CA PHE A 282 -2.02 12.56 1.50
C PHE A 282 -1.07 12.73 0.33
N GLN A 283 -1.46 13.57 -0.61
CA GLN A 283 -0.72 13.79 -1.84
C GLN A 283 0.50 14.69 -1.62
N ASN A 284 1.55 14.47 -2.40
CA ASN A 284 2.74 15.33 -2.48
C ASN A 284 3.40 15.64 -1.12
N THR A 285 3.52 14.63 -0.25
CA THR A 285 4.13 14.78 1.08
C THR A 285 5.65 14.65 1.06
N HIS A 286 6.22 14.09 0.00
CA HIS A 286 7.65 13.90 -0.20
C HIS A 286 7.97 13.85 -1.71
N GLU A 287 9.26 13.95 -2.05
CA GLU A 287 9.72 13.94 -3.44
C GLU A 287 9.43 12.58 -4.11
N PRO A 288 8.80 12.55 -5.30
CA PRO A 288 8.48 11.29 -5.98
C PRO A 288 9.72 10.68 -6.64
N ILE A 289 9.87 9.35 -6.52
CA ILE A 289 10.87 8.57 -7.28
C ILE A 289 10.35 8.25 -8.67
N ILE A 290 9.05 8.02 -8.79
CA ILE A 290 8.35 7.64 -10.03
C ILE A 290 7.31 8.73 -10.33
N ASP A 291 7.27 9.19 -11.57
CA ASP A 291 6.23 10.11 -12.01
C ASP A 291 4.85 9.43 -12.06
N GLU A 292 3.80 10.24 -11.91
CA GLU A 292 2.42 9.74 -11.86
C GLU A 292 2.01 9.01 -13.14
N HIS A 293 2.51 9.45 -14.30
CA HIS A 293 2.21 8.83 -15.59
C HIS A 293 2.75 7.39 -15.65
N THR A 294 4.04 7.19 -15.33
CA THR A 294 4.69 5.87 -15.25
C THR A 294 3.97 4.96 -14.25
N TRP A 295 3.58 5.49 -13.09
CA TRP A 295 2.79 4.78 -12.09
C TRP A 295 1.44 4.31 -12.64
N ASN A 296 0.69 5.20 -13.30
CA ASN A 296 -0.62 4.89 -13.86
C ASN A 296 -0.54 3.82 -14.96
N ILE A 297 0.49 3.86 -15.83
CA ILE A 297 0.77 2.79 -16.80
C ILE A 297 0.95 1.46 -16.10
N VAL A 298 1.82 1.40 -15.11
CA VAL A 298 2.11 0.16 -14.37
C VAL A 298 0.87 -0.36 -13.67
N LYS A 299 0.08 0.51 -13.03
CA LYS A 299 -1.17 0.15 -12.35
C LYS A 299 -2.20 -0.45 -13.31
N GLN A 300 -2.37 0.14 -14.50
CA GLN A 300 -3.24 -0.39 -15.55
C GLN A 300 -2.76 -1.75 -16.07
N LEU A 301 -1.46 -1.88 -16.35
CA LEU A 301 -0.87 -3.14 -16.81
C LEU A 301 -1.02 -4.25 -15.75
N ARG A 302 -0.89 -3.94 -14.46
CA ARG A 302 -1.10 -4.89 -13.36
C ARG A 302 -2.57 -5.29 -13.18
N GLY A 303 -3.50 -4.37 -13.39
CA GLY A 303 -4.95 -4.66 -13.41
C GLY A 303 -5.34 -5.60 -14.54
N ASN A 304 -4.53 -5.64 -15.59
CA ASN A 304 -4.74 -6.50 -16.75
C ASN A 304 -4.03 -7.84 -16.57
N ARG A 305 -4.70 -8.86 -15.98
CA ARG A 305 -4.12 -10.21 -15.81
C ARG A 305 -3.57 -10.75 -17.13
N LYS A 306 -2.23 -10.89 -17.21
CA LYS A 306 -1.55 -11.50 -18.35
C LYS A 306 -1.73 -13.02 -18.28
N LYS A 307 -2.36 -13.64 -19.30
CA LYS A 307 -2.35 -15.10 -19.47
C LYS A 307 -1.31 -15.43 -20.54
N TYR A 308 -0.34 -16.25 -20.18
CA TYR A 308 0.63 -16.78 -21.15
C TYR A 308 -0.05 -17.83 -22.05
N ALA A 309 0.38 -17.89 -23.32
CA ALA A 309 0.02 -19.01 -24.20
C ALA A 309 0.61 -20.31 -23.63
N LYS A 310 -0.02 -21.45 -23.92
CA LYS A 310 0.49 -22.79 -23.52
C LYS A 310 1.90 -23.07 -24.07
N SER A 311 2.29 -22.42 -25.16
CA SER A 311 3.63 -22.46 -25.77
C SER A 311 4.71 -21.71 -25.01
N GLY A 312 4.38 -20.97 -23.91
CA GLY A 312 5.30 -20.07 -23.23
C GLY A 312 5.60 -18.75 -23.95
N LYS A 313 5.15 -18.61 -25.22
CA LYS A 313 5.34 -17.37 -25.99
C LYS A 313 4.51 -16.23 -25.42
N LYS A 314 5.10 -15.04 -25.38
CA LYS A 314 4.46 -13.80 -24.93
C LYS A 314 4.06 -12.98 -26.16
N SER A 315 2.86 -12.39 -26.14
CA SER A 315 2.44 -11.40 -27.10
C SER A 315 2.82 -10.00 -26.64
N ILE A 316 3.28 -9.15 -27.55
CA ILE A 316 3.55 -7.73 -27.28
C ILE A 316 2.28 -6.94 -26.96
N PHE A 317 1.10 -7.38 -27.46
CA PHE A 317 -0.21 -6.76 -27.18
C PHE A 317 -0.91 -7.31 -25.94
N SER A 318 -0.20 -8.04 -25.09
CA SER A 318 -0.80 -8.71 -23.94
C SER A 318 -1.45 -7.70 -22.96
N GLY A 319 -2.78 -7.77 -22.84
CA GLY A 319 -3.55 -6.91 -21.94
C GLY A 319 -4.13 -5.66 -22.61
N LEU A 320 -3.78 -5.36 -23.87
CA LEU A 320 -4.23 -4.18 -24.61
C LEU A 320 -5.46 -4.44 -25.50
N LEU A 321 -5.77 -5.71 -25.84
CA LEU A 321 -6.81 -6.06 -26.82
C LEU A 321 -8.16 -6.33 -26.19
N PHE A 322 -9.20 -5.68 -26.70
CA PHE A 322 -10.58 -5.81 -26.25
C PHE A 322 -11.52 -6.07 -27.41
N CYS A 323 -12.60 -6.80 -27.13
CA CYS A 323 -13.65 -7.09 -28.09
C CYS A 323 -14.65 -5.94 -28.12
N TYR A 324 -15.06 -5.50 -29.29
CA TYR A 324 -16.04 -4.45 -29.46
C TYR A 324 -17.41 -4.85 -28.87
N ASP A 325 -17.93 -6.04 -29.21
CA ASP A 325 -19.28 -6.46 -28.82
C ASP A 325 -19.44 -6.72 -27.32
N CYS A 326 -18.48 -7.40 -26.68
CA CYS A 326 -18.63 -7.83 -25.30
C CYS A 326 -17.69 -7.13 -24.30
N GLY A 327 -16.82 -6.23 -24.76
CA GLY A 327 -15.87 -5.50 -23.91
C GLY A 327 -14.79 -6.36 -23.25
N LYS A 328 -14.82 -7.69 -23.43
CA LYS A 328 -13.84 -8.60 -22.81
C LYS A 328 -12.57 -8.71 -23.63
N LYS A 329 -11.48 -9.16 -22.98
CA LYS A 329 -10.15 -9.25 -23.61
C LYS A 329 -10.06 -10.34 -24.65
N LEU A 330 -9.26 -10.07 -25.69
CA LEU A 330 -8.80 -11.10 -26.63
C LEU A 330 -7.51 -11.72 -26.06
N TYR A 331 -7.40 -13.03 -26.19
CA TYR A 331 -6.24 -13.79 -25.74
C TYR A 331 -5.41 -14.31 -26.90
N PHE A 332 -4.10 -14.18 -26.74
CA PHE A 332 -3.10 -14.71 -27.67
C PHE A 332 -3.09 -16.22 -27.68
N LYS A 333 -3.04 -16.79 -28.88
CA LYS A 333 -2.86 -18.22 -29.12
C LYS A 333 -1.70 -18.44 -30.05
N SER A 334 -0.75 -19.24 -29.61
CA SER A 334 0.32 -19.77 -30.43
C SER A 334 0.07 -21.28 -30.57
N PRO A 335 -0.24 -21.79 -31.76
CA PRO A 335 -0.49 -23.22 -31.97
C PRO A 335 0.81 -24.01 -31.75
N VAL A 336 0.74 -25.06 -30.92
CA VAL A 336 1.90 -25.91 -30.60
C VAL A 336 1.94 -27.12 -31.54
N SER A 337 0.78 -27.63 -31.96
CA SER A 337 0.63 -28.88 -32.72
C SER A 337 0.58 -28.71 -34.24
N ASP A 338 0.25 -27.51 -34.72
CA ASP A 338 0.14 -27.24 -36.15
C ASP A 338 1.10 -26.16 -36.60
N LYS A 339 2.22 -26.52 -37.24
CA LYS A 339 3.26 -25.61 -37.75
C LYS A 339 2.76 -24.63 -38.83
N LYS A 340 1.60 -24.91 -39.47
CA LYS A 340 0.98 -24.05 -40.49
C LYS A 340 0.01 -23.02 -39.91
N ALA A 341 -0.45 -23.18 -38.67
CA ALA A 341 -1.40 -22.28 -38.07
C ALA A 341 -0.70 -21.01 -37.53
N LYS A 342 -1.15 -19.85 -38.01
CA LYS A 342 -0.59 -18.55 -37.59
C LYS A 342 -0.97 -18.19 -36.14
N GLU A 343 -0.08 -17.49 -35.46
CA GLU A 343 -0.34 -16.87 -34.15
C GLU A 343 -1.48 -15.86 -34.27
N HIS A 344 -2.42 -15.86 -33.33
CA HIS A 344 -3.62 -15.06 -33.42
C HIS A 344 -4.24 -14.71 -32.08
N TYR A 345 -5.13 -13.72 -32.11
CA TYR A 345 -5.94 -13.30 -30.96
C TYR A 345 -7.40 -13.71 -31.17
N ARG A 346 -8.06 -14.09 -30.06
CA ARG A 346 -9.46 -14.50 -30.08
C ARG A 346 -10.19 -14.02 -28.82
N CYS A 347 -11.44 -13.58 -29.01
CA CYS A 347 -12.31 -13.15 -27.93
C CYS A 347 -12.52 -14.26 -26.89
N SER A 348 -12.42 -13.89 -25.60
CA SER A 348 -12.56 -14.81 -24.47
C SER A 348 -13.97 -15.33 -24.31
N SER A 349 -14.99 -14.51 -24.55
CA SER A 349 -16.40 -14.90 -24.45
C SER A 349 -16.78 -15.91 -25.53
N TYR A 350 -16.40 -15.69 -26.78
CA TYR A 350 -16.62 -16.63 -27.88
C TYR A 350 -15.96 -17.99 -27.61
N LYS A 351 -14.81 -18.00 -26.93
CA LYS A 351 -14.13 -19.22 -26.52
C LYS A 351 -14.91 -20.01 -25.46
N SER A 352 -15.53 -19.29 -24.50
CA SER A 352 -16.25 -19.91 -23.38
C SER A 352 -17.63 -20.40 -23.78
N SER A 353 -18.35 -19.61 -24.60
CA SER A 353 -19.65 -19.94 -25.14
C SER A 353 -19.84 -19.19 -26.46
N ARG A 354 -20.10 -19.95 -27.55
CA ARG A 354 -20.38 -19.36 -28.88
C ARG A 354 -21.64 -18.51 -28.92
N ALA A 355 -22.54 -18.70 -27.95
CA ALA A 355 -23.78 -17.94 -27.83
C ALA A 355 -23.56 -16.55 -27.19
N SER A 356 -22.41 -16.30 -26.52
CA SER A 356 -22.20 -15.09 -25.74
C SER A 356 -21.49 -13.96 -26.49
N CYS A 357 -20.93 -14.22 -27.65
CA CYS A 357 -20.27 -13.23 -28.53
C CYS A 357 -20.03 -13.79 -29.93
N THR A 358 -19.84 -12.88 -30.89
CA THR A 358 -19.45 -13.24 -32.27
C THR A 358 -17.94 -13.57 -32.38
N SER A 359 -17.48 -14.09 -33.51
CA SER A 359 -16.07 -14.46 -33.68
C SER A 359 -15.20 -13.26 -33.99
N HIS A 360 -14.55 -12.72 -32.96
CA HIS A 360 -13.50 -11.71 -33.11
C HIS A 360 -12.15 -12.41 -33.18
N TYR A 361 -11.50 -12.34 -34.32
CA TYR A 361 -10.25 -13.02 -34.66
C TYR A 361 -9.35 -12.11 -35.47
N ILE A 362 -8.09 -12.02 -35.10
CA ILE A 362 -7.05 -11.32 -35.88
C ILE A 362 -5.72 -12.06 -35.71
N THR A 363 -4.92 -12.14 -36.77
CA THR A 363 -3.56 -12.70 -36.70
C THR A 363 -2.61 -11.67 -36.05
N ASP A 364 -1.58 -12.19 -35.37
CA ASP A 364 -0.58 -11.35 -34.70
C ASP A 364 0.18 -10.46 -35.71
N GLU A 365 0.55 -11.05 -36.86
CA GLU A 365 1.24 -10.35 -37.95
C GLU A 365 0.41 -9.19 -38.52
N ALA A 366 -0.90 -9.43 -38.82
CA ALA A 366 -1.77 -8.38 -39.34
C ALA A 366 -1.96 -7.24 -38.32
N LEU A 367 -2.14 -7.58 -37.03
CA LEU A 367 -2.29 -6.60 -35.99
C LEU A 367 -1.02 -5.76 -35.79
N GLN A 368 0.17 -6.41 -35.83
CA GLN A 368 1.43 -5.69 -35.75
C GLN A 368 1.59 -4.68 -36.87
N ASN A 369 1.29 -5.06 -38.09
CA ASN A 369 1.41 -4.17 -39.24
C ASN A 369 0.43 -2.99 -39.16
N ILE A 370 -0.85 -3.24 -38.86
CA ILE A 370 -1.87 -2.19 -38.76
C ILE A 370 -1.55 -1.21 -37.64
N VAL A 371 -1.16 -1.70 -36.48
CA VAL A 371 -0.83 -0.82 -35.34
C VAL A 371 0.47 -0.06 -35.59
N LEU A 372 1.47 -0.68 -36.22
CA LEU A 372 2.71 0.00 -36.60
C LEU A 372 2.42 1.15 -37.58
N GLU A 373 1.68 0.90 -38.65
CA GLU A 373 1.29 1.90 -39.62
C GLU A 373 0.48 3.04 -38.99
N ASN A 374 -0.46 2.71 -38.11
CA ASN A 374 -1.25 3.72 -37.39
C ASN A 374 -0.37 4.61 -36.49
N ILE A 375 0.57 4.03 -35.72
CA ILE A 375 1.50 4.80 -34.89
C ILE A 375 2.43 5.67 -35.75
N GLN A 376 2.96 5.12 -36.85
CA GLN A 376 3.81 5.87 -37.78
C GLN A 376 3.05 7.09 -38.34
N THR A 377 1.80 6.90 -38.74
CA THR A 377 0.93 7.99 -39.24
C THR A 377 0.71 9.06 -38.19
N VAL A 378 0.46 8.67 -36.93
CA VAL A 378 0.32 9.62 -35.81
C VAL A 378 1.61 10.41 -35.59
N ILE A 379 2.77 9.75 -35.58
CA ILE A 379 4.07 10.42 -35.44
C ILE A 379 4.30 11.43 -36.55
N LEU A 380 4.02 11.04 -37.80
CA LEU A 380 4.17 11.91 -38.96
C LEU A 380 3.22 13.10 -38.90
N TYR A 381 1.94 12.86 -38.58
CA TYR A 381 0.94 13.90 -38.42
C TYR A 381 1.35 14.93 -37.37
N MET A 382 1.80 14.46 -36.22
CA MET A 382 2.28 15.35 -35.14
C MET A 382 3.53 16.14 -35.52
N LYS A 383 4.48 15.53 -36.25
CA LYS A 383 5.68 16.24 -36.71
C LYS A 383 5.35 17.34 -37.73
N SER A 384 4.37 17.10 -38.60
CA SER A 384 4.01 18.01 -39.65
C SER A 384 3.00 19.07 -39.23
N TYR A 385 2.15 18.76 -38.27
CA TYR A 385 0.97 19.58 -37.91
C TYR A 385 0.78 19.68 -36.38
N GLU A 386 1.85 19.84 -35.60
CA GLU A 386 1.78 19.86 -34.12
C GLU A 386 0.79 20.92 -33.60
N ASP A 387 0.85 22.16 -34.14
CA ASP A 387 -0.03 23.23 -33.70
C ASP A 387 -1.50 22.95 -34.04
N LEU A 388 -1.76 22.32 -35.19
CA LEU A 388 -3.11 21.90 -35.58
C LEU A 388 -3.63 20.78 -34.69
N PHE A 389 -2.81 19.79 -34.41
CA PHE A 389 -3.12 18.68 -33.51
C PHE A 389 -3.48 19.19 -32.12
N ILE A 390 -2.64 20.08 -31.56
CA ILE A 390 -2.89 20.71 -30.27
C ILE A 390 -4.21 21.46 -30.28
N LYS A 391 -4.44 22.30 -31.33
CA LYS A 391 -5.70 23.04 -31.47
C LYS A 391 -6.90 22.12 -31.57
N GLU A 392 -6.84 21.03 -32.32
CA GLU A 392 -7.95 20.08 -32.45
C GLU A 392 -8.24 19.30 -31.16
N GLN A 393 -7.21 18.89 -30.45
CA GLN A 393 -7.39 18.19 -29.17
C GLN A 393 -7.87 19.14 -28.07
N LEU A 394 -7.41 20.39 -28.08
CA LEU A 394 -7.90 21.48 -27.22
C LEU A 394 -9.26 22.01 -27.68
N ALA A 395 -9.58 22.02 -28.99
CA ALA A 395 -10.88 22.44 -29.50
C ALA A 395 -12.00 21.43 -29.24
N LYS A 396 -11.65 20.17 -28.98
CA LYS A 396 -12.55 19.20 -28.28
C LYS A 396 -12.83 19.62 -26.83
N SER A 397 -11.98 20.50 -26.24
CA SER A 397 -12.23 21.32 -25.05
C SER A 397 -12.55 22.72 -25.51
N THR A 398 -13.81 23.05 -25.69
CA THR A 398 -14.29 24.35 -26.18
C THR A 398 -13.74 25.53 -25.36
N GLN A 399 -13.57 26.69 -25.99
CA GLN A 399 -13.22 27.96 -25.29
C GLN A 399 -14.15 28.23 -24.09
N ASP A 400 -15.37 27.70 -24.16
CA ASP A 400 -16.37 27.71 -23.08
C ASP A 400 -15.96 26.79 -21.88
N GLU A 401 -15.27 25.68 -22.12
CA GLU A 401 -14.76 24.81 -21.04
C GLU A 401 -13.60 25.45 -20.27
N LEU A 402 -12.71 26.19 -20.96
CA LEU A 402 -11.63 26.94 -20.29
C LEU A 402 -12.21 28.10 -19.45
N ARG A 403 -13.23 28.79 -19.96
CA ARG A 403 -13.97 29.81 -19.20
C ARG A 403 -14.66 29.16 -17.99
N GLN A 404 -15.24 27.98 -18.18
CA GLN A 404 -15.90 27.23 -17.10
C GLN A 404 -14.90 26.77 -16.02
N ILE A 405 -13.71 26.32 -16.41
CA ILE A 405 -12.63 25.96 -15.44
C ILE A 405 -12.23 27.19 -14.62
N SER A 406 -12.02 28.35 -15.28
CA SER A 406 -11.68 29.59 -14.58
C SER A 406 -12.79 30.03 -13.63
N LYS A 407 -14.05 29.83 -14.02
CA LYS A 407 -15.23 30.10 -13.19
C LYS A 407 -15.30 29.14 -12.02
N ASN A 408 -15.18 27.84 -12.27
CA ASN A 408 -15.17 26.81 -11.24
C ASN A 408 -14.05 27.01 -10.19
N LYS A 409 -12.84 27.44 -10.62
CA LYS A 409 -11.75 27.78 -9.70
C LYS A 409 -12.11 28.95 -8.78
N LYS A 410 -12.75 30.00 -9.33
CA LYS A 410 -13.20 31.14 -8.52
C LYS A 410 -14.31 30.75 -7.56
N GLU A 411 -15.27 29.94 -7.99
CA GLU A 411 -16.36 29.44 -7.15
C GLU A 411 -15.82 28.53 -6.03
N LEU A 412 -14.84 27.68 -6.34
CA LEU A 412 -14.16 26.83 -5.34
C LEU A 412 -13.47 27.67 -4.27
N GLU A 413 -12.73 28.71 -4.64
CA GLU A 413 -12.09 29.62 -3.70
C GLU A 413 -13.10 30.41 -2.85
N GLN A 414 -14.20 30.84 -3.43
CA GLN A 414 -15.28 31.51 -2.71
C GLN A 414 -15.95 30.55 -1.71
N ALA A 415 -16.24 29.31 -2.10
CA ALA A 415 -16.83 28.32 -1.24
C ALA A 415 -15.91 27.97 -0.06
N LYS A 416 -14.59 27.82 -0.30
CA LYS A 416 -13.60 27.61 0.76
C LYS A 416 -13.53 28.79 1.76
N LYS A 417 -13.52 30.03 1.24
CA LYS A 417 -13.56 31.22 2.09
C LYS A 417 -14.83 31.28 2.92
N ARG A 418 -15.97 30.96 2.31
CA ARG A 418 -17.27 30.97 3.02
C ARG A 418 -17.36 29.95 4.14
N ILE A 419 -16.75 28.77 4.01
CA ILE A 419 -16.67 27.81 5.13
C ILE A 419 -15.89 28.41 6.29
N ILE A 420 -14.75 29.05 6.04
CA ILE A 420 -13.95 29.69 7.09
C ILE A 420 -14.74 30.83 7.77
N GLU A 421 -15.52 31.60 7.01
CA GLU A 421 -16.40 32.63 7.55
C GLU A 421 -17.49 32.03 8.46
N ILE A 422 -18.11 30.92 8.01
CA ILE A 422 -19.14 30.21 8.80
C ILE A 422 -18.56 29.68 10.10
N ASP A 423 -17.35 29.10 10.08
CA ASP A 423 -16.67 28.62 11.28
C ASP A 423 -16.42 29.78 12.28
N ASN A 424 -15.98 30.94 11.78
CA ASN A 424 -15.78 32.12 12.63
C ASN A 424 -17.11 32.66 13.17
N LEU A 425 -18.15 32.75 12.34
CA LEU A 425 -19.48 33.17 12.78
C LEU A 425 -20.07 32.21 13.83
N PHE A 426 -19.84 30.91 13.66
CA PHE A 426 -20.27 29.92 14.64
C PHE A 426 -19.60 30.11 16.00
N MET A 427 -18.30 30.42 16.02
CA MET A 427 -17.58 30.77 17.26
C MET A 427 -18.18 31.99 17.92
N HIS A 428 -18.49 33.05 17.17
CA HIS A 428 -19.09 34.27 17.71
C HIS A 428 -20.49 34.05 18.28
N ILE A 429 -21.38 33.33 17.56
CA ILE A 429 -22.73 33.05 18.09
C ILE A 429 -22.70 32.12 19.32
N TYR A 430 -21.70 31.26 19.43
CA TYR A 430 -21.48 30.41 20.60
C TYR A 430 -21.06 31.26 21.81
N GLU A 431 -20.14 32.22 21.64
CA GLU A 431 -19.73 33.16 22.72
C GLU A 431 -20.90 34.07 23.15
N ASP A 432 -21.69 34.58 22.20
CA ASP A 432 -22.87 35.41 22.49
C ASP A 432 -23.98 34.62 23.19
N ASN A 433 -24.14 33.34 22.90
CA ASN A 433 -25.07 32.49 23.63
C ASN A 433 -24.62 32.26 25.10
N ILE A 434 -23.33 31.93 25.30
CA ILE A 434 -22.77 31.77 26.66
C ILE A 434 -22.87 33.06 27.47
N SER A 435 -22.65 34.23 26.85
CA SER A 435 -22.73 35.53 27.52
C SER A 435 -24.16 36.02 27.76
N GLY A 436 -25.17 35.26 27.31
CA GLY A 436 -26.60 35.61 27.45
C GLY A 436 -27.13 36.68 26.50
N LYS A 437 -26.30 37.14 25.53
CA LYS A 437 -26.75 38.10 24.50
C LYS A 437 -27.63 37.45 23.43
N LEU A 438 -27.49 36.14 23.23
CA LEU A 438 -28.26 35.36 22.28
C LEU A 438 -29.06 34.29 23.03
N THR A 439 -30.36 34.19 22.75
CA THR A 439 -31.23 33.18 23.36
C THR A 439 -30.95 31.78 22.77
N ASP A 440 -31.15 30.72 23.58
CA ASP A 440 -30.91 29.33 23.17
C ASP A 440 -31.72 28.93 21.93
N GLU A 441 -32.95 29.46 21.78
CA GLU A 441 -33.78 29.19 20.61
C GLU A 441 -33.18 29.80 19.32
N ARG A 442 -32.71 31.05 19.41
CA ARG A 442 -32.01 31.72 18.28
C ARG A 442 -30.70 31.05 17.95
N PHE A 443 -29.91 30.69 18.97
CA PHE A 443 -28.66 29.96 18.79
C PHE A 443 -28.90 28.63 18.05
N ARG A 444 -29.89 27.85 18.46
CA ARG A 444 -30.24 26.58 17.81
C ARG A 444 -30.63 26.77 16.35
N ASN A 445 -31.48 27.75 16.05
CA ASN A 445 -31.91 28.01 14.67
C ASN A 445 -30.76 28.46 13.78
N LEU A 446 -29.88 29.33 14.25
CA LEU A 446 -28.69 29.77 13.51
C LEU A 446 -27.71 28.63 13.32
N SER A 447 -27.46 27.79 14.33
CA SER A 447 -26.57 26.62 14.23
C SER A 447 -27.06 25.66 13.16
N ILE A 448 -28.36 25.33 13.13
CA ILE A 448 -28.94 24.43 12.10
C ILE A 448 -28.74 25.01 10.69
N ASN A 449 -28.94 26.32 10.52
CA ASN A 449 -28.75 26.96 9.22
C ASN A 449 -27.30 26.95 8.76
N TYR A 450 -26.34 27.26 9.68
CA TYR A 450 -24.91 27.23 9.37
C TYR A 450 -24.41 25.80 9.10
N ASP A 451 -24.86 24.80 9.85
CA ASP A 451 -24.54 23.40 9.60
C ASP A 451 -25.03 22.95 8.21
N LYS A 452 -26.26 23.34 7.83
CA LYS A 452 -26.80 23.05 6.51
C LYS A 452 -26.01 23.71 5.39
N GLU A 453 -25.75 25.04 5.51
CA GLU A 453 -24.92 25.78 4.54
C GLU A 453 -23.52 25.16 4.43
N GLN A 454 -22.89 24.79 5.53
CA GLN A 454 -21.57 24.15 5.53
C GLN A 454 -21.59 22.80 4.83
N GLN A 455 -22.65 21.98 5.00
CA GLN A 455 -22.77 20.70 4.31
C GLN A 455 -22.95 20.90 2.79
N GLU A 456 -23.78 21.84 2.37
CA GLU A 456 -23.99 22.16 0.96
C GLU A 456 -22.71 22.67 0.31
N LEU A 457 -21.95 23.54 1.00
CA LEU A 457 -20.64 24.03 0.53
C LEU A 457 -19.60 22.91 0.44
N LYS A 458 -19.55 21.98 1.37
CA LYS A 458 -18.65 20.82 1.32
C LYS A 458 -18.90 19.94 0.09
N ILE A 459 -20.18 19.68 -0.21
CA ILE A 459 -20.57 18.93 -1.42
C ILE A 459 -20.15 19.68 -2.69
N THR A 460 -20.40 20.99 -2.72
CA THR A 460 -20.04 21.85 -3.86
C THR A 460 -18.51 21.88 -4.06
N ILE A 461 -17.72 22.01 -3.00
CA ILE A 461 -16.26 21.96 -3.04
C ILE A 461 -15.77 20.63 -3.60
N GLU A 462 -16.34 19.51 -3.17
CA GLU A 462 -15.96 18.20 -3.67
C GLU A 462 -16.27 18.05 -5.16
N GLN A 463 -17.46 18.47 -5.60
CA GLN A 463 -17.86 18.43 -7.02
C GLN A 463 -16.95 19.31 -7.89
N LEU A 464 -16.74 20.56 -7.51
CA LEU A 464 -15.88 21.50 -8.26
C LEU A 464 -14.42 21.04 -8.28
N SER A 465 -13.89 20.50 -7.16
CA SER A 465 -12.54 19.97 -7.11
C SER A 465 -12.35 18.79 -8.06
N ASN A 466 -13.29 17.85 -8.07
CA ASN A 466 -13.27 16.71 -8.98
C ASN A 466 -13.35 17.12 -10.46
N GLU A 467 -14.21 18.09 -10.79
CA GLU A 467 -14.32 18.61 -12.17
C GLU A 467 -13.03 19.29 -12.65
N ILE A 468 -12.42 20.11 -11.79
CA ILE A 468 -11.15 20.78 -12.09
C ILE A 468 -10.04 19.75 -12.28
N GLU A 469 -9.93 18.77 -11.36
CA GLU A 469 -8.91 17.73 -11.42
C GLU A 469 -9.01 16.89 -12.71
N ILE A 470 -10.22 16.48 -13.11
CA ILE A 470 -10.42 15.70 -14.35
C ILE A 470 -9.93 16.50 -15.57
N LYS A 471 -10.19 17.81 -15.60
CA LYS A 471 -9.83 18.66 -16.75
C LYS A 471 -8.34 18.98 -16.79
N GLU A 472 -7.73 19.33 -15.65
CA GLU A 472 -6.27 19.54 -15.55
C GLU A 472 -5.49 18.28 -15.92
N LYS A 473 -6.02 17.10 -15.55
CA LYS A 473 -5.44 15.83 -15.92
C LYS A 473 -5.43 15.60 -17.43
N LYS A 474 -6.49 15.98 -18.14
CA LYS A 474 -6.53 15.87 -19.61
C LYS A 474 -5.47 16.73 -20.30
N GLU A 475 -5.23 17.96 -19.85
CA GLU A 475 -4.17 18.81 -20.39
C GLU A 475 -2.77 18.24 -20.13
N THR A 476 -2.56 17.73 -18.92
CA THR A 476 -1.30 17.08 -18.54
C THR A 476 -1.07 15.82 -19.37
N ASP A 477 -2.10 14.99 -19.55
CA ASP A 477 -2.05 13.77 -20.34
C ASP A 477 -1.74 14.05 -21.81
N LEU A 478 -2.33 15.11 -22.40
CA LEU A 478 -2.02 15.54 -23.76
C LEU A 478 -0.56 15.99 -23.92
N THR A 479 -0.09 16.83 -23.01
CA THR A 479 1.30 17.32 -23.02
C THR A 479 2.28 16.15 -22.89
N GLN A 480 1.99 15.19 -22.01
CA GLN A 480 2.78 13.99 -21.83
C GLN A 480 2.77 13.09 -23.07
N PHE A 481 1.60 12.93 -23.71
CA PHE A 481 1.49 12.17 -24.95
C PHE A 481 2.37 12.78 -26.06
N ILE A 482 2.31 14.11 -26.24
CA ILE A 482 3.16 14.83 -27.20
C ILE A 482 4.65 14.60 -26.89
N SER A 483 5.04 14.71 -25.63
CA SER A 483 6.42 14.45 -25.20
C SER A 483 6.85 13.02 -25.49
N ASN A 484 5.99 12.04 -25.23
CA ASN A 484 6.29 10.63 -25.50
C ASN A 484 6.41 10.33 -26.99
N VAL A 485 5.51 10.88 -27.83
CA VAL A 485 5.61 10.73 -29.29
C VAL A 485 6.90 11.34 -29.85
N LYS A 486 7.34 12.50 -29.31
CA LYS A 486 8.60 13.16 -29.71
C LYS A 486 9.85 12.34 -29.41
N LYS A 487 9.81 11.43 -28.44
CA LYS A 487 10.94 10.51 -28.17
C LYS A 487 11.19 9.56 -29.35
N TYR A 488 10.14 9.24 -30.10
CA TYR A 488 10.19 8.28 -31.20
C TYR A 488 10.28 9.01 -32.54
N THR A 489 11.48 9.05 -33.11
CA THR A 489 11.71 9.69 -34.42
C THR A 489 11.33 8.81 -35.59
N GLU A 490 11.66 7.53 -35.54
CA GLU A 490 11.31 6.51 -36.53
C GLU A 490 11.09 5.17 -35.81
N ILE A 491 9.92 4.59 -36.02
CA ILE A 491 9.59 3.27 -35.47
C ILE A 491 9.53 2.30 -36.63
N THR A 492 10.49 1.38 -36.69
CA THR A 492 10.54 0.30 -37.68
C THR A 492 9.91 -1.00 -37.17
N LYS A 493 9.81 -1.15 -35.83
CA LYS A 493 9.27 -2.35 -35.19
C LYS A 493 8.58 -1.99 -33.88
N LEU A 494 7.44 -2.64 -33.62
CA LEU A 494 6.74 -2.47 -32.34
C LEU A 494 7.47 -3.20 -31.21
N THR A 495 7.62 -2.51 -30.09
CA THR A 495 8.08 -3.09 -28.83
C THR A 495 6.99 -2.98 -27.76
N PRO A 496 7.00 -3.85 -26.74
CA PRO A 496 6.06 -3.72 -25.62
C PRO A 496 6.12 -2.34 -24.95
N GLU A 497 7.30 -1.72 -24.89
CA GLU A 497 7.53 -0.39 -24.33
C GLU A 497 6.74 0.67 -25.12
N ILE A 498 6.94 0.75 -26.44
CA ILE A 498 6.21 1.68 -27.33
C ILE A 498 4.69 1.52 -27.15
N LEU A 499 4.23 0.26 -27.19
CA LEU A 499 2.81 -0.02 -27.04
C LEU A 499 2.27 0.40 -25.67
N ASN A 500 2.99 0.12 -24.59
CA ASN A 500 2.55 0.44 -23.24
C ASN A 500 2.63 1.96 -22.93
N GLU A 501 3.58 2.68 -23.52
CA GLU A 501 3.68 4.13 -23.37
C GLU A 501 2.63 4.90 -24.18
N LEU A 502 2.37 4.49 -25.42
CA LEU A 502 1.51 5.25 -26.34
C LEU A 502 0.05 4.78 -26.33
N ILE A 503 -0.21 3.47 -26.17
CA ILE A 503 -1.54 2.89 -26.34
C ILE A 503 -2.18 2.55 -24.99
N GLU A 504 -3.43 2.96 -24.84
CA GLU A 504 -4.27 2.63 -23.69
C GLU A 504 -4.97 1.28 -23.91
N LYS A 505 -5.64 1.13 -25.04
CA LYS A 505 -6.36 -0.09 -25.46
C LYS A 505 -6.55 -0.13 -26.97
N ILE A 506 -6.77 -1.32 -27.51
CA ILE A 506 -7.12 -1.56 -28.90
C ILE A 506 -8.43 -2.37 -28.91
N ILE A 507 -9.43 -1.89 -29.63
CA ILE A 507 -10.72 -2.55 -29.77
C ILE A 507 -10.77 -3.23 -31.14
N ILE A 508 -11.11 -4.51 -31.15
CA ILE A 508 -11.20 -5.33 -32.36
C ILE A 508 -12.68 -5.57 -32.68
N HIS A 509 -13.13 -5.09 -33.84
CA HIS A 509 -14.47 -5.30 -34.36
C HIS A 509 -14.60 -6.68 -35.03
N GLN A 510 -15.82 -7.06 -35.37
CA GLN A 510 -16.10 -8.28 -36.14
C GLN A 510 -15.60 -8.08 -37.56
N THR A 511 -15.08 -9.17 -38.16
CA THR A 511 -14.70 -9.18 -39.56
C THR A 511 -15.96 -9.24 -40.43
N GLU A 512 -16.14 -8.28 -41.32
CA GLU A 512 -17.24 -8.21 -42.28
C GLU A 512 -16.76 -8.54 -43.69
N LYS A 513 -17.69 -8.93 -44.57
CA LYS A 513 -17.41 -9.10 -45.99
C LYS A 513 -18.09 -7.97 -46.76
N ILE A 514 -17.28 -7.05 -47.29
CA ILE A 514 -17.75 -5.96 -48.15
C ILE A 514 -17.21 -6.21 -49.55
N ASN A 515 -18.08 -6.30 -50.54
CA ASN A 515 -17.70 -6.56 -51.95
C ASN A 515 -16.77 -7.80 -52.13
N GLY A 516 -17.03 -8.88 -51.36
CA GLY A 516 -16.23 -10.10 -51.42
C GLY A 516 -14.89 -10.06 -50.69
N LYS A 517 -14.43 -8.91 -50.24
CA LYS A 517 -13.21 -8.72 -49.45
C LYS A 517 -13.53 -8.74 -47.95
N LYS A 518 -12.64 -9.32 -47.15
CA LYS A 518 -12.74 -9.27 -45.70
C LYS A 518 -12.21 -7.92 -45.19
N VAL A 519 -13.07 -7.17 -44.53
CA VAL A 519 -12.73 -5.90 -43.90
C VAL A 519 -12.91 -6.06 -42.38
N GLN A 520 -12.01 -5.52 -41.63
CA GLN A 520 -12.09 -5.54 -40.17
C GLN A 520 -11.66 -4.18 -39.62
N GLU A 521 -12.52 -3.54 -38.86
CA GLU A 521 -12.26 -2.27 -38.18
C GLU A 521 -11.50 -2.50 -36.88
N ILE A 522 -10.55 -1.60 -36.56
CA ILE A 522 -9.71 -1.65 -35.38
C ILE A 522 -9.58 -0.24 -34.84
N ASP A 523 -10.04 -0.02 -33.61
CA ASP A 523 -9.90 1.25 -32.93
C ASP A 523 -8.66 1.24 -32.04
N VAL A 524 -7.75 2.17 -32.27
CA VAL A 524 -6.55 2.35 -31.46
C VAL A 524 -6.76 3.56 -30.56
N TYR A 525 -6.85 3.30 -29.24
CA TYR A 525 -6.96 4.36 -28.24
C TYR A 525 -5.59 4.73 -27.72
N TYR A 526 -5.20 5.97 -27.96
CA TYR A 526 -3.97 6.53 -27.46
C TYR A 526 -4.15 7.07 -26.05
N ARG A 527 -3.12 6.90 -25.24
CA ARG A 527 -3.14 7.24 -23.82
C ARG A 527 -3.28 8.76 -23.62
N GLY A 528 -4.30 9.17 -22.87
CA GLY A 528 -4.59 10.58 -22.60
C GLY A 528 -5.27 11.35 -23.73
N VAL A 529 -5.34 10.78 -24.94
CA VAL A 529 -5.89 11.46 -26.14
C VAL A 529 -7.11 10.74 -26.72
N GLY A 530 -7.20 9.42 -26.52
CA GLY A 530 -8.26 8.59 -27.11
C GLY A 530 -7.98 8.25 -28.57
N ILE A 531 -9.03 8.16 -29.40
CA ILE A 531 -8.89 7.91 -30.85
C ILE A 531 -8.46 9.20 -31.54
N ILE A 532 -7.39 9.11 -32.34
CA ILE A 532 -6.93 10.23 -33.18
C ILE A 532 -7.56 10.08 -34.56
N SER A 533 -8.36 11.09 -34.94
CA SER A 533 -8.93 11.23 -36.27
C SER A 533 -8.06 12.19 -37.08
N PHE A 534 -7.71 11.82 -38.30
CA PHE A 534 -6.91 12.65 -39.19
C PHE A 534 -7.86 13.50 -40.06
N PRO A 535 -7.83 14.84 -39.96
CA PRO A 535 -8.66 15.70 -40.78
C PRO A 535 -8.12 15.88 -42.22
N VAL A 536 -6.88 15.41 -42.44
CA VAL A 536 -6.18 15.48 -43.73
C VAL A 536 -6.08 14.09 -44.30
N SER A 537 -6.25 13.91 -45.62
CA SER A 537 -6.08 12.60 -46.26
C SER A 537 -4.64 12.09 -46.11
N LEU A 538 -4.45 10.79 -46.06
CA LEU A 538 -3.12 10.17 -45.99
C LEU A 538 -2.23 10.62 -47.15
N ASP A 539 -2.82 10.78 -48.36
CA ASP A 539 -2.13 11.29 -49.54
C ASP A 539 -1.58 12.69 -49.36
N ASP A 540 -2.34 13.60 -48.70
CA ASP A 540 -1.89 14.95 -48.41
C ASP A 540 -0.74 15.00 -47.38
N ILE A 541 -0.73 14.04 -46.43
CA ILE A 541 0.34 13.87 -45.44
C ILE A 541 1.62 13.40 -46.18
N GLU A 542 1.54 12.38 -47.05
CA GLU A 542 2.66 11.89 -47.84
C GLU A 542 3.25 12.97 -48.76
N ILE A 543 2.41 13.71 -49.47
CA ILE A 543 2.83 14.82 -50.35
C ILE A 543 3.57 15.91 -49.54
N THR A 544 3.13 16.16 -48.32
CA THR A 544 3.78 17.17 -47.44
C THR A 544 5.13 16.67 -46.93
N ILE A 545 5.25 15.36 -46.65
CA ILE A 545 6.50 14.73 -46.24
C ILE A 545 7.54 14.78 -47.36
N ASP A 546 7.16 14.42 -48.57
CA ASP A 546 8.05 14.49 -49.73
C ASP A 546 8.56 15.94 -49.98
N LYS A 547 7.72 16.94 -49.75
CA LYS A 547 8.13 18.36 -49.82
C LYS A 547 9.11 18.75 -48.70
N ILE A 548 8.99 18.17 -47.52
CA ILE A 548 9.89 18.44 -46.37
C ILE A 548 11.22 17.73 -46.53
N LEU A 549 11.21 16.47 -46.99
CA LEU A 549 12.42 15.66 -47.23
C LEU A 549 13.23 16.26 -48.39
N ASN A 550 12.55 16.66 -49.46
CA ASN A 550 13.20 17.29 -50.63
C ASN A 550 13.74 18.73 -50.35
N LYS A 551 13.23 19.42 -49.32
CA LYS A 551 13.83 20.70 -48.85
C LYS A 551 15.08 20.52 -47.99
N LYS A 552 15.36 19.35 -47.46
CA LYS A 552 16.60 19.07 -46.70
C LYS A 552 17.77 18.58 -47.55
N THR A 553 17.51 18.30 -48.83
CA THR A 553 18.51 17.85 -49.80
C THR A 553 18.88 18.90 -50.85
N ALA A 554 18.33 20.11 -50.75
CA ALA A 554 18.69 21.32 -51.47
C ALA A 554 19.23 22.36 -50.46
#